data_a71edbe9a34a9b0bf4fcc9e4699a3777
#
_entry.id   a71edbe9a34a9b0bf4fcc9e4699a3777
#
_cell.length_a   1.000
_cell.length_b   1.000
_cell.length_c   1.000
_cell.angle_alpha   90.00
_cell.angle_beta   90.00
_cell.angle_gamma   90.00
#
_symmetry.space_group_name_H-M   'P 1'
#
loop_
_entity.id
_entity.type
_entity.pdbx_description
1 polymer ?
#
loop_
_entity_poly.entity_id
_entity_poly.type
_entity_poly.pdbx_seq_one_letter_code
_entity_poly.pdbx_strand_id
1 'polypeptide(L)' 'IDANFTNANLFESDFTGANILNAIFEGANLNNATWADGKKCGLNSIGECKAK' A
#
# COMPACT_ATOMS: atom_id res chain seq x y z
N ILE A 1 -9.52 6.81 5.06
CA ILE A 1 -10.35 7.46 4.04
C ILE A 1 -9.66 8.74 3.59
N ASP A 2 -9.51 8.92 2.28
CA ASP A 2 -8.95 10.11 1.67
C ASP A 2 -7.51 10.44 2.12
N ALA A 3 -6.80 9.47 2.68
CA ALA A 3 -5.42 9.67 3.07
C ALA A 3 -4.54 9.84 1.83
N ASN A 4 -3.53 10.68 1.95
CA ASN A 4 -2.61 10.93 0.84
C ASN A 4 -1.23 10.38 1.20
N PHE A 5 -0.84 9.29 0.54
CA PHE A 5 0.46 8.65 0.74
C PHE A 5 1.37 8.85 -0.47
N THR A 6 1.15 9.91 -1.24
CA THR A 6 1.95 10.19 -2.42
C THR A 6 3.44 10.18 -2.07
N ASN A 7 4.21 9.36 -2.78
CA ASN A 7 5.65 9.21 -2.62
C ASN A 7 6.08 8.73 -1.21
N ALA A 8 5.16 8.21 -0.41
CA ALA A 8 5.49 7.73 0.93
C ALA A 8 6.29 6.44 0.86
N ASN A 9 7.16 6.24 1.83
CA ASN A 9 7.88 4.98 1.98
C ASN A 9 7.07 4.09 2.92
N LEU A 10 6.30 3.17 2.33
CA LEU A 10 5.44 2.26 3.07
C LEU A 10 5.96 0.82 3.04
N PHE A 11 7.26 0.67 2.82
CA PHE A 11 7.90 -0.63 2.77
C PHE A 11 7.60 -1.41 4.06
N GLU A 12 7.07 -2.62 3.90
CA GLU A 12 6.72 -3.52 5.01
C GLU A 12 5.61 -2.99 5.94
N SER A 13 4.88 -1.96 5.52
CA SER A 13 3.75 -1.46 6.32
C SER A 13 2.62 -2.48 6.37
N ASP A 14 1.82 -2.43 7.43
CA ASP A 14 0.68 -3.33 7.61
C ASP A 14 -0.62 -2.53 7.55
N PHE A 15 -1.40 -2.76 6.50
CA PHE A 15 -2.70 -2.12 6.31
C PHE A 15 -3.87 -3.06 6.60
N THR A 16 -3.62 -4.21 7.23
CA THR A 16 -4.68 -5.18 7.51
C THR A 16 -5.82 -4.51 8.26
N GLY A 17 -7.02 -4.60 7.70
CA GLY A 17 -8.20 -4.02 8.32
C GLY A 17 -8.34 -2.51 8.15
N ALA A 18 -7.39 -1.84 7.50
CA ALA A 18 -7.45 -0.40 7.31
C ALA A 18 -8.52 -0.03 6.29
N ASN A 19 -9.16 1.12 6.48
CA ASN A 19 -10.08 1.66 5.49
C ASN A 19 -9.29 2.59 4.57
N ILE A 20 -8.96 2.09 3.39
CA ILE A 20 -8.15 2.83 2.42
C ILE A 20 -8.98 3.41 1.27
N LEU A 21 -10.28 3.55 1.50
CA LEU A 21 -11.16 4.11 0.48
C LEU A 21 -10.68 5.51 0.07
N ASN A 22 -10.51 5.72 -1.23
CA ASN A 22 -10.06 6.98 -1.81
C ASN A 22 -8.66 7.41 -1.38
N ALA A 23 -7.88 6.52 -0.75
CA ALA A 23 -6.50 6.86 -0.41
C ALA A 23 -5.66 6.96 -1.69
N ILE A 24 -4.68 7.85 -1.68
CA ILE A 24 -3.80 8.07 -2.81
C ILE A 24 -2.44 7.47 -2.48
N PHE A 25 -1.97 6.56 -3.35
CA PHE A 25 -0.69 5.89 -3.17
C PHE A 25 0.29 6.17 -4.31
N GLU A 26 0.05 7.23 -5.09
CA GLU A 26 0.87 7.52 -6.25
C GLU A 26 2.34 7.63 -5.86
N GLY A 27 3.20 6.83 -6.50
CA GLY A 27 4.62 6.82 -6.21
C GLY A 27 5.01 6.21 -4.87
N ALA A 28 4.06 5.74 -4.08
CA ALA A 28 4.37 5.15 -2.78
C ALA A 28 5.06 3.80 -2.94
N ASN A 29 6.03 3.53 -2.09
CA ASN A 29 6.74 2.26 -2.08
C ASN A 29 5.97 1.28 -1.18
N LEU A 30 5.26 0.34 -1.80
CA LEU A 30 4.45 -0.65 -1.09
C LEU A 30 5.08 -2.04 -1.12
N ASN A 31 6.36 -2.14 -1.45
CA ASN A 31 7.03 -3.43 -1.49
C ASN A 31 6.97 -4.09 -0.13
N ASN A 32 6.60 -5.37 -0.10
CA ASN A 32 6.46 -6.18 1.11
C ASN A 32 5.43 -5.65 2.11
N ALA A 33 4.61 -4.66 1.73
CA ALA A 33 3.54 -4.20 2.61
C ALA A 33 2.43 -5.26 2.65
N THR A 34 1.66 -5.27 3.74
CA THR A 34 0.48 -6.11 3.84
C THR A 34 -0.73 -5.24 3.52
N TRP A 35 -1.48 -5.63 2.51
CA TRP A 35 -2.60 -4.81 2.04
C TRP A 35 -3.81 -4.95 2.95
N ALA A 36 -4.82 -4.10 2.71
CA ALA A 36 -6.01 -4.06 3.57
C ALA A 36 -6.76 -5.39 3.64
N ASP A 37 -6.66 -6.21 2.60
CA ASP A 37 -7.29 -7.53 2.57
C ASP A 37 -6.41 -8.63 3.16
N GLY A 38 -5.26 -8.27 3.71
CA GLY A 38 -4.33 -9.22 4.32
C GLY A 38 -3.33 -9.84 3.37
N LYS A 39 -3.40 -9.50 2.08
CA LYS A 39 -2.47 -10.05 1.10
C LYS A 39 -1.17 -9.27 1.07
N LYS A 40 -0.07 -9.99 0.90
CA LYS A 40 1.25 -9.37 0.86
C LYS A 40 1.52 -8.76 -0.51
N CYS A 41 1.97 -7.53 -0.54
CA CYS A 41 2.39 -6.88 -1.77
C CYS A 41 3.75 -7.43 -2.20
N GLY A 42 3.92 -7.65 -3.49
CA GLY A 42 5.16 -8.18 -4.04
C GLY A 42 6.14 -7.08 -4.43
N LEU A 43 7.17 -7.47 -5.17
CA LEU A 43 8.16 -6.52 -5.69
C LEU A 43 7.52 -5.59 -6.72
N ASN A 44 8.07 -4.39 -6.84
CA ASN A 44 7.61 -3.37 -7.78
C ASN A 44 6.20 -2.87 -7.46
N SER A 45 5.80 -2.94 -6.19
CA SER A 45 4.52 -2.41 -5.75
C SER A 45 4.67 -0.91 -5.51
N ILE A 46 4.87 -0.17 -6.60
CA ILE A 46 4.99 1.29 -6.55
C ILE A 46 3.67 1.87 -7.02
N GLY A 47 3.05 2.66 -6.18
CA GLY A 47 1.77 3.28 -6.49
C GLY A 47 0.56 2.36 -6.34
N GLU A 48 0.79 1.06 -6.26
CA GLU A 48 -0.29 0.09 -6.07
C GLU A 48 0.29 -1.19 -5.49
N CYS A 49 -0.54 -1.94 -4.79
CA CYS A 49 -0.12 -3.22 -4.24
C CYS A 49 -0.24 -4.29 -5.32
N LYS A 50 0.89 -4.87 -5.68
CA LYS A 50 0.91 -5.98 -6.64
C LYS A 50 1.07 -7.26 -5.83
N ALA A 51 -0.02 -8.01 -5.68
CA ALA A 51 0.00 -9.23 -4.89
C ALA A 51 1.05 -10.19 -5.44
N LYS A 52 1.69 -10.90 -4.49
CA LYS A 52 2.68 -11.91 -4.87
C LYS A 52 2.05 -13.04 -5.65
#